data_b2ef5b69d5063e4e539fce723cfb5322
#
_entry.id   b2ef5b69d5063e4e539fce723cfb5322
#
_cell.length_a   1.000
_cell.length_b   1.000
_cell.length_c   1.000
_cell.angle_alpha   90.00
_cell.angle_beta   90.00
_cell.angle_gamma   90.00
#
_symmetry.space_group_name_H-M   'P 1'
#
loop_
_entity.id
_entity.type
_entity.pdbx_description
1 polymer ?
#
loop_
_entity_poly.entity_id
_entity_poly.type
_entity_poly.pdbx_seq_one_letter_code
_entity_poly.pdbx_strand_id
1 'polypeptide(L)'
;MLTQSIPNQSVDAIIVEKRKTGPALQTPEKFYPKMLGYLLRYAVEKALRGVGEVIVITDSIPVAKKRSAIEKAVKMTLASMLPAGTPYRIMHHASRSHYGLQVADYYNWAVYRKWEHGDDTALSKVRSQVRSQFDVFKSGTRYYY
;
A
#
# COMPACT_ATOMS: atom_id res chain seq x y z
N MET A 1 -18.37 13.08 6.94
CA MET A 1 -17.64 11.95 6.37
C MET A 1 -16.96 12.37 5.09
N LEU A 2 -15.69 12.75 5.20
CA LEU A 2 -14.92 13.35 4.12
C LEU A 2 -14.56 12.36 2.98
N THR A 3 -14.49 11.06 3.27
CA THR A 3 -14.04 10.04 2.31
C THR A 3 -15.02 9.74 1.17
N GLN A 4 -16.30 10.07 1.33
CA GLN A 4 -17.32 9.80 0.30
C GLN A 4 -17.38 10.87 -0.79
N SER A 5 -16.73 12.00 -0.62
CA SER A 5 -16.79 13.15 -1.53
C SER A 5 -15.64 13.28 -2.52
N ILE A 6 -14.67 12.35 -2.50
CA ILE A 6 -13.54 12.38 -3.44
C ILE A 6 -13.91 11.61 -4.69
N PRO A 7 -14.07 12.29 -5.83
CA PRO A 7 -14.36 11.62 -7.10
C PRO A 7 -13.16 10.74 -7.52
N ASN A 8 -13.46 9.58 -8.10
CA ASN A 8 -12.46 8.62 -8.63
C ASN A 8 -11.50 8.02 -7.60
N GLN A 9 -11.85 8.08 -6.30
CA GLN A 9 -11.07 7.40 -5.28
C GLN A 9 -11.29 5.89 -5.34
N SER A 10 -10.21 5.13 -5.38
CA SER A 10 -10.23 3.69 -5.20
C SER A 10 -9.15 3.27 -4.19
N VAL A 11 -9.49 2.26 -3.40
CA VAL A 11 -8.61 1.72 -2.36
C VAL A 11 -8.29 0.28 -2.66
N ASP A 12 -7.01 -0.03 -2.72
CA ASP A 12 -6.49 -1.40 -2.72
C ASP A 12 -5.70 -1.64 -1.44
N ALA A 13 -5.93 -2.75 -0.80
CA ALA A 13 -5.20 -3.15 0.40
C ALA A 13 -4.55 -4.52 0.23
N ILE A 14 -3.35 -4.68 0.76
CA ILE A 14 -2.75 -5.99 0.98
C ILE A 14 -2.83 -6.36 2.44
N ILE A 15 -3.13 -7.61 2.70
CA ILE A 15 -3.18 -8.19 4.03
C ILE A 15 -2.03 -9.19 4.14
N VAL A 16 -1.23 -9.05 5.20
CA VAL A 16 -0.06 -9.89 5.43
C VAL A 16 -0.09 -10.47 6.82
N GLU A 17 -0.25 -11.77 6.90
CA GLU A 17 -0.10 -12.48 8.17
C GLU A 17 1.40 -12.66 8.48
N LYS A 18 1.93 -11.82 9.37
CA LYS A 18 3.38 -11.80 9.67
C LYS A 18 3.92 -13.13 10.15
N ARG A 19 3.10 -13.95 10.82
CA ARG A 19 3.48 -15.30 11.29
C ARG A 19 3.86 -16.24 10.14
N LYS A 20 3.33 -16.01 8.95
CA LYS A 20 3.63 -16.78 7.75
C LYS A 20 4.85 -16.25 6.98
N THR A 21 5.44 -15.17 7.44
CA THR A 21 6.63 -14.59 6.85
C THR A 21 7.88 -15.31 7.36
N GLY A 22 8.74 -15.74 6.46
CA GLY A 22 10.00 -16.39 6.83
C GLY A 22 10.94 -15.49 7.63
N PRO A 23 11.82 -16.06 8.47
CA PRO A 23 12.69 -15.28 9.38
C PRO A 23 13.51 -14.19 8.70
N ALA A 24 13.96 -14.44 7.47
CA ALA A 24 14.77 -13.49 6.69
C ALA A 24 14.05 -12.16 6.37
N LEU A 25 12.71 -12.15 6.40
CA LEU A 25 11.89 -10.98 6.11
C LEU A 25 11.21 -10.37 7.35
N GLN A 26 11.45 -10.90 8.52
CA GLN A 26 10.79 -10.41 9.74
C GLN A 26 11.33 -9.07 10.24
N THR A 27 12.45 -8.59 9.71
CA THR A 27 12.96 -7.25 10.05
C THR A 27 12.18 -6.17 9.28
N PRO A 28 11.82 -5.05 9.92
CA PRO A 28 11.09 -3.97 9.26
C PRO A 28 11.77 -3.46 7.99
N GLU A 29 13.09 -3.39 7.97
CA GLU A 29 13.89 -2.91 6.85
C GLU A 29 13.76 -3.77 5.59
N LYS A 30 13.43 -5.04 5.73
CA LYS A 30 13.21 -5.98 4.62
C LYS A 30 11.72 -6.17 4.33
N PHE A 31 10.91 -6.27 5.38
CA PHE A 31 9.48 -6.55 5.27
C PHE A 31 8.72 -5.44 4.53
N TYR A 32 8.82 -4.19 5.03
CA TYR A 32 8.03 -3.10 4.47
C TYR A 32 8.36 -2.80 3.00
N PRO A 33 9.62 -2.70 2.56
CA PRO A 33 9.94 -2.48 1.15
C PRO A 33 9.36 -3.57 0.24
N LYS A 34 9.43 -4.83 0.66
CA LYS A 34 8.89 -5.96 -0.12
C LYS A 34 7.37 -5.92 -0.22
N MET A 35 6.68 -5.67 0.89
CA MET A 35 5.22 -5.59 0.91
C MET A 35 4.71 -4.39 0.13
N LEU A 36 5.40 -3.27 0.20
CA LEU A 36 5.09 -2.09 -0.62
C LEU A 36 5.26 -2.40 -2.11
N GLY A 37 6.29 -3.14 -2.49
CA GLY A 37 6.47 -3.60 -3.86
C GLY A 37 5.30 -4.45 -4.36
N TYR A 38 4.79 -5.36 -3.55
CA TYR A 38 3.59 -6.14 -3.88
C TYR A 38 2.34 -5.26 -4.02
N LEU A 39 2.13 -4.34 -3.07
CA LEU A 39 1.00 -3.41 -3.13
C LEU A 39 1.04 -2.57 -4.40
N LEU A 40 2.19 -2.01 -4.74
CA LEU A 40 2.35 -1.19 -5.94
C LEU A 40 2.09 -1.99 -7.22
N ARG A 41 2.64 -3.19 -7.34
CA ARG A 41 2.36 -4.06 -8.50
C ARG A 41 0.88 -4.32 -8.63
N TYR A 42 0.22 -4.66 -7.53
CA TYR A 42 -1.19 -4.99 -7.53
C TYR A 42 -2.10 -3.78 -7.83
N ALA A 43 -1.80 -2.62 -7.24
CA ALA A 43 -2.61 -1.41 -7.39
C ALA A 43 -2.35 -0.69 -8.72
N VAL A 44 -1.08 -0.53 -9.11
CA VAL A 44 -0.68 0.25 -10.28
C VAL A 44 -1.00 -0.48 -11.57
N GLU A 45 -0.85 -1.81 -11.63
CA GLU A 45 -1.18 -2.62 -12.81
C GLU A 45 -2.61 -2.36 -13.30
N LYS A 46 -3.54 -2.18 -12.38
CA LYS A 46 -4.95 -1.89 -12.70
C LYS A 46 -5.19 -0.46 -13.18
N ALA A 47 -4.28 0.45 -12.86
CA ALA A 47 -4.41 1.87 -13.15
C ALA A 47 -3.63 2.35 -14.38
N LEU A 48 -2.80 1.50 -15.00
CA LEU A 48 -1.83 1.90 -16.04
C LEU A 48 -2.43 2.38 -17.36
N ARG A 49 -3.70 2.15 -17.63
CA ARG A 49 -4.31 2.59 -18.89
C ARG A 49 -4.51 4.11 -18.90
N GLY A 50 -3.80 4.79 -19.80
CA GLY A 50 -3.94 6.24 -20.02
C GLY A 50 -3.28 7.10 -18.94
N VAL A 51 -2.34 6.56 -18.16
CA VAL A 51 -1.64 7.30 -17.11
C VAL A 51 -0.52 8.14 -17.73
N GLY A 52 -0.56 9.46 -17.51
CA GLY A 52 0.49 10.38 -17.93
C GLY A 52 1.67 10.46 -16.97
N GLU A 53 1.42 10.31 -15.66
CA GLU A 53 2.43 10.38 -14.61
C GLU A 53 1.98 9.56 -13.40
N VAL A 54 2.92 8.97 -12.67
CA VAL A 54 2.67 8.29 -11.39
C VAL A 54 3.32 9.08 -10.25
N ILE A 55 2.53 9.43 -9.25
CA ILE A 55 3.04 10.06 -8.02
C ILE A 55 2.77 9.12 -6.86
N VAL A 56 3.84 8.64 -6.22
CA VAL A 56 3.75 7.82 -5.02
C VAL A 56 4.01 8.70 -3.81
N ILE A 57 3.04 8.81 -2.94
CA ILE A 57 3.13 9.60 -1.71
C ILE A 57 3.07 8.65 -0.52
N THR A 58 4.09 8.69 0.32
CA THR A 58 4.16 7.93 1.57
C THR A 58 4.19 8.86 2.76
N ASP A 59 3.88 8.33 3.94
CA ASP A 59 4.14 9.05 5.18
C ASP A 59 5.64 9.32 5.35
N SER A 60 5.97 10.34 6.14
CA SER A 60 7.35 10.71 6.42
C SER A 60 8.10 9.59 7.15
N ILE A 61 9.29 9.29 6.66
CA ILE A 61 10.15 8.25 7.21
C ILE A 61 11.40 8.93 7.79
N PRO A 62 11.46 9.12 9.13
CA PRO A 62 12.53 9.90 9.75
C PRO A 62 13.90 9.22 9.66
N VAL A 63 13.95 7.89 9.59
CA VAL A 63 15.21 7.13 9.51
C VAL A 63 15.68 7.05 8.07
N ALA A 64 16.79 7.71 7.75
CA ALA A 64 17.33 7.80 6.39
C ALA A 64 17.53 6.45 5.71
N LYS A 65 18.07 5.46 6.42
CA LYS A 65 18.27 4.09 5.90
C LYS A 65 16.96 3.42 5.50
N LYS A 66 15.90 3.57 6.31
CA LYS A 66 14.56 3.03 6.00
C LYS A 66 13.95 3.74 4.81
N ARG A 67 14.07 5.07 4.76
CA ARG A 67 13.60 5.88 3.62
C ARG A 67 14.26 5.46 2.32
N SER A 68 15.59 5.32 2.29
CA SER A 68 16.33 4.86 1.11
C SER A 68 15.90 3.46 0.66
N ALA A 69 15.65 2.54 1.58
CA ALA A 69 15.17 1.20 1.26
C ALA A 69 13.78 1.23 0.60
N ILE A 70 12.87 2.04 1.13
CA ILE A 70 11.53 2.24 0.55
C ILE A 70 11.60 2.88 -0.83
N GLU A 71 12.37 3.97 -0.98
CA GLU A 71 12.55 4.63 -2.28
C GLU A 71 13.13 3.69 -3.33
N LYS A 72 14.14 2.89 -2.98
CA LYS A 72 14.71 1.89 -3.87
C LYS A 72 13.68 0.86 -4.31
N ALA A 73 12.89 0.33 -3.38
CA ALA A 73 11.86 -0.64 -3.68
C ALA A 73 10.78 -0.06 -4.62
N VAL A 74 10.33 1.17 -4.37
CA VAL A 74 9.36 1.87 -5.23
C VAL A 74 9.93 2.08 -6.62
N LYS A 75 11.15 2.62 -6.73
CA LYS A 75 11.83 2.84 -8.02
C LYS A 75 11.95 1.55 -8.83
N MET A 76 12.44 0.49 -8.22
CA MET A 76 12.60 -0.80 -8.89
C MET A 76 11.27 -1.38 -9.36
N THR A 77 10.24 -1.27 -8.53
CA THR A 77 8.90 -1.78 -8.86
C THR A 77 8.31 -0.98 -10.02
N LEU A 78 8.31 0.34 -9.95
CA LEU A 78 7.77 1.20 -11.01
C LEU A 78 8.54 1.04 -12.32
N ALA A 79 9.86 0.97 -12.27
CA ALA A 79 10.69 0.75 -13.46
C ALA A 79 10.37 -0.60 -14.16
N SER A 80 9.97 -1.63 -13.41
CA SER A 80 9.59 -2.92 -13.96
C SER A 80 8.18 -2.97 -14.56
N MET A 81 7.33 -2.00 -14.23
CA MET A 81 5.90 -2.01 -14.53
C MET A 81 5.48 -0.93 -15.53
N LEU A 82 6.07 0.26 -15.41
CA LEU A 82 5.65 1.40 -16.21
C LEU A 82 6.17 1.27 -17.64
N PRO A 83 5.37 1.68 -18.63
CA PRO A 83 5.85 1.85 -20.00
C PRO A 83 7.07 2.75 -20.04
N ALA A 84 8.00 2.48 -20.98
CA ALA A 84 9.20 3.28 -21.16
C ALA A 84 8.83 4.76 -21.35
N GLY A 85 9.53 5.64 -20.63
CA GLY A 85 9.30 7.08 -20.67
C GLY A 85 8.16 7.61 -19.81
N THR A 86 7.42 6.75 -19.08
CA THR A 86 6.41 7.22 -18.14
C THR A 86 7.07 7.89 -16.93
N PRO A 87 6.84 9.20 -16.68
CA PRO A 87 7.42 9.88 -15.55
C PRO A 87 6.79 9.42 -14.24
N TYR A 88 7.59 9.37 -13.18
CA TYR A 88 7.11 9.12 -11.83
C TYR A 88 7.85 9.95 -10.78
N ARG A 89 7.18 10.23 -9.69
CA ARG A 89 7.76 10.93 -8.53
C ARG A 89 7.45 10.19 -7.24
N ILE A 90 8.37 10.24 -6.29
CA ILE A 90 8.22 9.70 -4.95
C ILE A 90 8.33 10.86 -3.97
N MET A 91 7.33 11.01 -3.12
CA MET A 91 7.24 12.10 -2.15
C MET A 91 6.96 11.54 -0.76
N HIS A 92 7.51 12.18 0.25
CA HIS A 92 7.28 11.84 1.65
C HIS A 92 6.70 13.05 2.36
N HIS A 93 5.52 12.90 2.95
CA HIS A 93 4.82 13.95 3.68
C HIS A 93 4.41 13.45 5.06
N ALA A 94 4.30 14.36 6.02
CA ALA A 94 3.66 14.01 7.28
C ALA A 94 2.16 13.79 7.06
N SER A 95 1.62 12.66 7.53
CA SER A 95 0.20 12.32 7.33
C SER A 95 -0.74 13.39 7.86
N ARG A 96 -0.38 14.04 8.98
CA ARG A 96 -1.14 15.17 9.55
C ARG A 96 -1.30 16.38 8.61
N SER A 97 -0.42 16.54 7.63
CA SER A 97 -0.43 17.68 6.70
C SER A 97 -0.81 17.28 5.27
N HIS A 98 -1.11 16.02 5.02
CA HIS A 98 -1.45 15.52 3.70
C HIS A 98 -2.77 14.76 3.72
N TYR A 99 -3.81 15.33 3.10
CA TYR A 99 -5.16 14.77 3.13
C TYR A 99 -5.23 13.32 2.62
N GLY A 100 -4.58 13.02 1.49
CA GLY A 100 -4.56 11.67 0.93
C GLY A 100 -3.97 10.63 1.88
N LEU A 101 -2.95 10.99 2.67
CA LEU A 101 -2.38 10.11 3.67
C LEU A 101 -3.32 9.90 4.86
N GLN A 102 -4.05 10.94 5.30
CA GLN A 102 -5.07 10.80 6.34
C GLN A 102 -6.19 9.84 5.90
N VAL A 103 -6.59 9.93 4.64
CA VAL A 103 -7.56 9.02 4.05
C VAL A 103 -7.00 7.60 4.01
N ALA A 104 -5.77 7.41 3.57
CA ALA A 104 -5.10 6.10 3.56
C ALA A 104 -4.98 5.50 4.97
N ASP A 105 -4.66 6.31 5.98
CA ASP A 105 -4.60 5.88 7.38
C ASP A 105 -5.96 5.38 7.88
N TYR A 106 -7.04 6.09 7.54
CA TYR A 106 -8.38 5.64 7.91
C TYR A 106 -8.74 4.28 7.28
N TYR A 107 -8.48 4.10 5.98
CA TYR A 107 -8.74 2.82 5.31
C TYR A 107 -7.85 1.71 5.86
N ASN A 108 -6.58 1.99 6.13
CA ASN A 108 -5.67 1.04 6.73
C ASN A 108 -6.19 0.58 8.11
N TRP A 109 -6.62 1.52 8.95
CA TRP A 109 -7.24 1.22 10.24
C TRP A 109 -8.53 0.39 10.09
N ALA A 110 -9.42 0.73 9.15
CA ALA A 110 -10.67 0.02 8.94
C ALA A 110 -10.44 -1.42 8.44
N VAL A 111 -9.48 -1.62 7.53
CA VAL A 111 -9.06 -2.95 7.07
C VAL A 111 -8.43 -3.75 8.20
N TYR A 112 -7.54 -3.13 8.99
CA TYR A 112 -6.92 -3.77 10.15
C TYR A 112 -7.98 -4.26 11.17
N ARG A 113 -8.96 -3.41 11.51
CA ARG A 113 -10.06 -3.78 12.43
C ARG A 113 -10.81 -5.03 11.95
N LYS A 114 -11.11 -5.09 10.67
CA LYS A 114 -11.77 -6.26 10.08
C LYS A 114 -10.93 -7.52 10.18
N TRP A 115 -9.68 -7.46 9.74
CA TRP A 115 -8.85 -8.65 9.63
C TRP A 115 -8.28 -9.13 10.96
N GLU A 116 -7.96 -8.23 11.87
CA GLU A 116 -7.41 -8.58 13.18
C GLU A 116 -8.49 -8.89 14.24
N HIS A 117 -9.61 -8.18 14.19
CA HIS A 117 -10.64 -8.24 15.22
C HIS A 117 -12.01 -8.75 14.72
N GLY A 118 -12.16 -9.01 13.43
CA GLY A 118 -13.45 -9.38 12.84
C GLY A 118 -14.50 -8.24 12.82
N ASP A 119 -14.08 -7.01 13.10
CA ASP A 119 -14.96 -5.84 13.16
C ASP A 119 -15.03 -5.13 11.80
N ASP A 120 -16.11 -5.34 11.08
CA ASP A 120 -16.37 -4.76 9.76
C ASP A 120 -17.12 -3.41 9.82
N THR A 121 -17.37 -2.88 11.00
CA THR A 121 -18.22 -1.68 11.18
C THR A 121 -17.69 -0.45 10.44
N ALA A 122 -16.38 -0.18 10.54
CA ALA A 122 -15.76 0.97 9.88
C ALA A 122 -15.64 0.74 8.36
N LEU A 123 -15.21 -0.45 7.95
CA LEU A 123 -14.98 -0.77 6.55
C LEU A 123 -16.28 -0.84 5.74
N SER A 124 -17.38 -1.31 6.34
CA SER A 124 -18.69 -1.39 5.69
C SER A 124 -19.20 -0.02 5.24
N LYS A 125 -18.89 1.04 5.99
CA LYS A 125 -19.30 2.43 5.67
C LYS A 125 -18.62 3.00 4.43
N VAL A 126 -17.47 2.47 4.07
CA VAL A 126 -16.65 2.95 2.95
C VAL A 126 -16.38 1.86 1.90
N ARG A 127 -17.15 0.80 1.94
CA ARG A 127 -16.95 -0.39 1.10
C ARG A 127 -16.99 -0.08 -0.40
N SER A 128 -17.77 0.91 -0.82
CA SER A 128 -17.88 1.30 -2.22
C SER A 128 -16.58 1.83 -2.83
N GLN A 129 -15.68 2.37 -2.02
CA GLN A 129 -14.37 2.86 -2.44
C GLN A 129 -13.29 1.77 -2.42
N VAL A 130 -13.53 0.67 -1.70
CA VAL A 130 -12.56 -0.44 -1.58
C VAL A 130 -12.67 -1.34 -2.80
N ARG A 131 -11.75 -1.18 -3.74
CA ARG A 131 -11.69 -1.97 -4.96
C ARG A 131 -11.26 -3.40 -4.70
N SER A 132 -10.28 -3.59 -3.81
CA SER A 132 -9.75 -4.91 -3.52
C SER A 132 -9.04 -5.01 -2.17
N GLN A 133 -9.05 -6.20 -1.62
CA GLN A 133 -8.27 -6.62 -0.46
C GLN A 133 -7.56 -7.91 -0.85
N PHE A 134 -6.23 -7.86 -0.95
CA PHE A 134 -5.41 -8.99 -1.35
C PHE A 134 -4.68 -9.60 -0.15
N ASP A 135 -5.06 -10.81 0.22
CA ASP A 135 -4.33 -11.59 1.22
C ASP A 135 -3.14 -12.28 0.56
N VAL A 136 -1.93 -11.87 0.94
CA VAL A 136 -0.68 -12.39 0.37
C VAL A 136 -0.52 -13.89 0.63
N PHE A 137 -1.07 -14.39 1.73
CA PHE A 137 -0.99 -15.79 2.13
C PHE A 137 -2.33 -16.53 2.10
N LYS A 138 -3.21 -16.15 1.20
CA LYS A 138 -4.55 -16.72 1.07
C LYS A 138 -4.56 -18.25 0.95
N SER A 139 -3.57 -18.82 0.30
CA SER A 139 -3.43 -20.26 0.11
C SER A 139 -2.15 -20.76 0.78
N GLY A 140 -2.30 -21.69 1.73
CA GLY A 140 -1.19 -22.39 2.33
C GLY A 140 -0.97 -22.10 3.83
N THR A 141 -0.32 -23.05 4.48
CA THR A 141 -0.05 -23.05 5.92
C THR A 141 1.44 -22.92 6.25
N ARG A 142 2.29 -22.85 5.24
CA ARG A 142 3.75 -22.78 5.37
C ARG A 142 4.27 -21.35 5.23
N TYR A 143 5.47 -21.10 5.74
CA TYR A 143 6.21 -19.87 5.50
C TYR A 143 6.64 -19.80 4.03
N TYR A 144 6.45 -18.65 3.39
CA TYR A 144 6.70 -18.51 1.96
C TYR A 144 7.95 -17.69 1.63
N TYR A 145 8.51 -16.96 2.61
CA TYR A 145 9.65 -16.09 2.36
C TYR A 145 10.60 -16.06 3.56
#